data_955e966226f7c92ccd2df9d3065abc85
#
_entry.id   955e966226f7c92ccd2df9d3065abc85
#
_cell.length_a   1.000
_cell.length_b   1.000
_cell.length_c   1.000
_cell.angle_alpha   90.00
_cell.angle_beta   90.00
_cell.angle_gamma   90.00
#
_symmetry.space_group_name_H-M   'P 1'
#
loop_
_entity.id
_entity.type
_entity.pdbx_description
1 polymer ?
#
loop_
_entity_poly.entity_id
_entity_poly.type
_entity_poly.pdbx_seq_one_letter_code
_entity_poly.pdbx_strand_id
1 'polypeptide(L)'
;MTFTPALVALDIDGTIVSVNGDLPDGVRDVVRRIVAAGVPVVLTTGRAWAGTQMIFDALGLPPGPSVCANGAMIVNYPPVDVVHEIRFDPADS
;
A
#
# COMPACT_ATOMS: atom_id res chain seq x y z
N MET A 1 5.38 -16.89 24.12
CA MET A 1 4.53 -17.05 22.94
C MET A 1 4.91 -16.02 21.90
N THR A 2 5.26 -16.48 20.74
CA THR A 2 5.65 -15.60 19.65
C THR A 2 4.41 -15.26 18.81
N PHE A 3 4.12 -13.98 18.67
CA PHE A 3 3.01 -13.52 17.84
C PHE A 3 3.57 -13.07 16.49
N THR A 4 3.07 -13.68 15.42
CA THR A 4 3.39 -13.28 14.05
C THR A 4 2.12 -12.78 13.38
N PRO A 5 2.06 -11.51 12.97
CA PRO A 5 0.87 -11.03 12.29
C PRO A 5 0.71 -11.72 10.94
N ALA A 6 -0.55 -11.97 10.57
CA ALA A 6 -0.87 -12.56 9.26
C ALA A 6 -0.69 -11.56 8.13
N LEU A 7 -0.75 -10.27 8.42
CA LEU A 7 -0.73 -9.21 7.45
C LEU A 7 -0.32 -7.90 8.12
N VAL A 8 0.45 -7.09 7.43
CA VAL A 8 0.75 -5.71 7.87
C VAL A 8 0.17 -4.75 6.84
N ALA A 9 -0.73 -3.88 7.29
CA ALA A 9 -1.28 -2.81 6.47
C ALA A 9 -0.54 -1.51 6.81
N LEU A 10 0.06 -0.88 5.81
CA LEU A 10 0.83 0.36 5.98
C LEU A 10 0.08 1.52 5.36
N ASP A 11 -0.24 2.50 6.19
CA ASP A 11 -0.79 3.76 5.73
C ASP A 11 0.35 4.60 5.15
N ILE A 12 0.20 5.07 3.90
CA ILE A 12 1.26 5.80 3.22
C ILE A 12 1.44 7.20 3.79
N ASP A 13 0.36 7.97 3.79
CA ASP A 13 0.46 9.40 4.11
C ASP A 13 0.51 9.64 5.61
N GLY A 14 1.53 10.39 6.05
CA GLY A 14 1.72 10.70 7.46
C GLY A 14 2.40 9.61 8.27
N THR A 15 2.51 8.39 7.73
CA THR A 15 3.17 7.27 8.42
C THR A 15 4.47 6.88 7.72
N ILE A 16 4.41 6.65 6.41
CA ILE A 16 5.57 6.20 5.63
C ILE A 16 6.22 7.38 4.91
N VAL A 17 5.40 8.26 4.33
CA VAL A 17 5.86 9.37 3.51
C VAL A 17 5.72 10.66 4.30
N SER A 18 6.79 11.46 4.32
CA SER A 18 6.80 12.74 5.00
C SER A 18 5.89 13.75 4.30
N VAL A 19 5.65 14.89 4.95
CA VAL A 19 4.86 16.00 4.39
C VAL A 19 5.38 16.43 3.03
N ASN A 20 6.69 16.31 2.82
CA ASN A 20 7.33 16.70 1.55
C ASN A 20 7.26 15.60 0.49
N GLY A 21 6.66 14.46 0.79
CA GLY A 21 6.57 13.36 -0.14
C GLY A 21 7.79 12.44 -0.16
N ASP A 22 8.74 12.67 0.72
CA ASP A 22 9.96 11.86 0.78
C ASP A 22 9.75 10.59 1.58
N LEU A 23 10.35 9.50 1.10
CA LEU A 23 10.34 8.22 1.77
C LEU A 23 11.60 8.11 2.63
N PRO A 24 11.50 8.07 3.97
CA PRO A 24 12.67 7.92 4.83
C PRO A 24 13.40 6.60 4.58
N ASP A 25 14.73 6.63 4.58
CA ASP A 25 15.54 5.43 4.30
C ASP A 25 15.27 4.28 5.27
N GLY A 26 15.07 4.60 6.55
CA GLY A 26 14.79 3.57 7.55
C GLY A 26 13.50 2.80 7.31
N VAL A 27 12.52 3.43 6.68
CA VAL A 27 11.24 2.78 6.39
C VAL A 27 11.43 1.65 5.39
N ARG A 28 12.23 1.87 4.35
CA ARG A 28 12.51 0.84 3.35
C ARG A 28 13.14 -0.40 3.99
N ASP A 29 14.10 -0.20 4.89
CA ASP A 29 14.77 -1.30 5.58
C ASP A 29 13.81 -2.08 6.46
N VAL A 30 12.93 -1.40 7.20
CA VAL A 30 11.94 -2.06 8.05
C VAL A 30 10.98 -2.89 7.20
N VAL A 31 10.48 -2.32 6.10
CA VAL A 31 9.57 -3.03 5.20
C VAL A 31 10.24 -4.28 4.61
N ARG A 32 11.50 -4.16 4.21
CA ARG A 32 12.26 -5.31 3.68
C ARG A 32 12.37 -6.42 4.71
N ARG A 33 12.60 -6.09 5.98
CA ARG A 33 12.67 -7.07 7.06
C ARG A 33 11.34 -7.78 7.28
N ILE A 34 10.24 -7.03 7.22
CA ILE A 34 8.91 -7.60 7.36
C ILE A 34 8.63 -8.58 6.23
N VAL A 35 8.93 -8.18 4.99
CA VAL A 35 8.74 -9.04 3.82
C VAL A 35 9.63 -10.27 3.90
N ALA A 36 10.89 -10.11 4.32
CA ALA A 36 11.82 -11.23 4.46
C ALA A 36 11.36 -12.23 5.51
N ALA A 37 10.60 -11.78 6.50
CA ALA A 37 10.01 -12.65 7.51
C ALA A 37 8.79 -13.43 7.02
N GLY A 38 8.39 -13.24 5.76
CA GLY A 38 7.25 -13.92 5.17
C GLY A 38 5.91 -13.28 5.48
N VAL A 39 5.90 -12.05 6.00
CA VAL A 39 4.66 -11.34 6.35
C VAL A 39 4.22 -10.48 5.17
N PRO A 40 3.01 -10.68 4.62
CA PRO A 40 2.51 -9.82 3.56
C PRO A 40 2.36 -8.37 4.01
N VAL A 41 2.75 -7.44 3.14
CA VAL A 41 2.61 -6.00 3.39
C VAL A 41 1.66 -5.44 2.36
N VAL A 42 0.61 -4.75 2.82
CA VAL A 42 -0.40 -4.12 1.97
C VAL A 42 -0.37 -2.62 2.22
N LEU A 43 -0.24 -1.85 1.15
CA LEU A 43 -0.33 -0.39 1.26
C LEU A 43 -1.80 0.04 1.31
N THR A 44 -2.09 1.01 2.17
CA THR A 44 -3.42 1.63 2.26
C THR A 44 -3.25 3.14 2.15
N THR A 45 -4.10 3.79 1.35
CA THR A 45 -3.93 5.21 1.09
C THR A 45 -5.20 5.84 0.52
N GLY A 46 -5.32 7.15 0.70
CA GLY A 46 -6.31 7.95 -0.01
C GLY A 46 -5.89 8.33 -1.43
N ARG A 47 -4.64 8.04 -1.80
CA ARG A 47 -4.13 8.37 -3.14
C ARG A 47 -4.77 7.51 -4.21
N ALA A 48 -4.82 8.03 -5.44
CA ALA A 48 -5.14 7.22 -6.61
C ALA A 48 -4.02 6.22 -6.87
N TRP A 49 -4.27 5.23 -7.75
CA TRP A 49 -3.29 4.18 -7.99
C TRP A 49 -1.95 4.71 -8.48
N ALA A 50 -1.93 5.71 -9.36
CA ALA A 50 -0.67 6.24 -9.88
C ALA A 50 0.27 6.72 -8.76
N GLY A 51 -0.25 7.42 -7.76
CA GLY A 51 0.55 7.85 -6.61
C GLY A 51 0.94 6.70 -5.69
N THR A 52 0.10 5.68 -5.59
CA THR A 52 0.36 4.48 -4.81
C THR A 52 1.47 3.64 -5.46
N GLN A 53 1.44 3.52 -6.78
CA GLN A 53 2.43 2.74 -7.52
C GLN A 53 3.85 3.25 -7.28
N MET A 54 4.03 4.56 -7.23
CA MET A 54 5.33 5.15 -6.97
C MET A 54 5.92 4.68 -5.65
N ILE A 55 5.10 4.61 -4.62
CA ILE A 55 5.53 4.16 -3.29
C ILE A 55 5.76 2.65 -3.29
N PHE A 56 4.88 1.88 -3.93
CA PHE A 56 5.04 0.43 -4.06
C PHE A 56 6.40 0.10 -4.69
N ASP A 57 6.75 0.77 -5.78
CA ASP A 57 8.01 0.55 -6.47
C ASP A 57 9.21 1.00 -5.64
N ALA A 58 9.08 2.13 -4.96
CA ALA A 58 10.15 2.66 -4.10
C ALA A 58 10.45 1.73 -2.92
N LEU A 59 9.44 1.07 -2.38
CA LEU A 59 9.60 0.12 -1.28
C LEU A 59 10.12 -1.23 -1.75
N GLY A 60 10.02 -1.55 -3.03
CA GLY A 60 10.44 -2.83 -3.57
C GLY A 60 9.58 -3.99 -3.08
N LEU A 61 8.28 -3.77 -2.94
CA LEU A 61 7.37 -4.78 -2.44
C LEU A 61 7.20 -5.92 -3.45
N PRO A 62 6.98 -7.17 -2.97
CA PRO A 62 6.63 -8.27 -3.86
C PRO A 62 5.23 -8.06 -4.45
N PRO A 63 4.90 -8.76 -5.55
CA PRO A 63 3.56 -8.67 -6.13
C PRO A 63 2.46 -8.91 -5.11
N GLY A 64 1.43 -8.10 -5.14
CA GLY A 64 0.33 -8.22 -4.21
C GLY A 64 -0.65 -7.07 -4.31
N PRO A 65 -1.67 -7.06 -3.43
CA PRO A 65 -2.71 -6.04 -3.46
C PRO A 65 -2.30 -4.77 -2.71
N SER A 66 -2.87 -3.65 -3.16
CA SER A 66 -2.84 -2.37 -2.45
C SER A 66 -4.24 -1.80 -2.41
N VAL A 67 -4.57 -1.11 -1.33
CA VAL A 67 -5.86 -0.45 -1.15
C VAL A 67 -5.64 1.04 -1.33
N CYS A 68 -6.28 1.63 -2.33
CA CYS A 68 -6.12 3.04 -2.64
C CYS A 68 -7.46 3.76 -2.76
N ALA A 69 -7.42 5.08 -2.97
CA ALA A 69 -8.62 5.91 -3.05
C ALA A 69 -9.54 5.72 -1.82
N ASN A 70 -8.96 5.69 -0.61
CA ASN A 70 -9.67 5.50 0.67
C ASN A 70 -10.55 4.24 0.70
N GLY A 71 -10.07 3.15 0.13
CA GLY A 71 -10.79 1.88 0.12
C GLY A 71 -11.71 1.69 -1.08
N ALA A 72 -11.81 2.69 -1.96
CA ALA A 72 -12.67 2.57 -3.15
C ALA A 72 -12.07 1.67 -4.23
N MET A 73 -10.79 1.35 -4.14
CA MET A 73 -10.10 0.56 -5.15
C MET A 73 -9.07 -0.38 -4.54
N ILE A 74 -9.08 -1.63 -4.97
CA ILE A 74 -8.05 -2.61 -4.64
C ILE A 74 -7.36 -3.01 -5.93
N VAL A 75 -6.03 -2.88 -5.96
CA VAL A 75 -5.24 -3.13 -7.16
C VAL A 75 -4.16 -4.15 -6.85
N ASN A 76 -4.13 -5.23 -7.60
CA ASN A 76 -2.98 -6.15 -7.60
C ASN A 76 -1.92 -5.61 -8.55
N TYR A 77 -0.68 -5.71 -8.16
CA TYR A 77 0.43 -5.16 -8.95
C TYR A 77 1.72 -5.92 -8.65
N PRO A 78 2.64 -6.04 -9.57
CA PRO A 78 2.56 -6.02 -11.02
C PRO A 78 2.08 -7.35 -11.60
N PRO A 79 1.43 -7.36 -12.77
CA PRO A 79 0.95 -6.19 -13.52
C PRO A 79 -0.28 -5.56 -12.88
N VAL A 80 -0.64 -4.36 -13.32
CA VAL A 80 -1.81 -3.66 -12.77
C VAL A 80 -3.07 -4.47 -13.08
N ASP A 81 -3.79 -4.82 -12.02
CA ASP A 81 -5.05 -5.56 -12.11
C ASP A 81 -5.99 -5.04 -11.04
N VAL A 82 -7.02 -4.32 -11.45
CA VAL A 82 -8.03 -3.79 -10.52
C VAL A 82 -8.97 -4.92 -10.16
N VAL A 83 -8.88 -5.40 -8.92
CA VAL A 83 -9.71 -6.54 -8.47
C VAL A 83 -10.99 -6.11 -7.79
N HIS A 84 -11.06 -4.85 -7.38
CA HIS A 84 -12.26 -4.29 -6.76
C HIS A 84 -12.28 -2.79 -6.96
N GLU A 85 -13.42 -2.24 -7.34
CA GLU A 85 -13.59 -0.81 -7.50
C GLU A 85 -15.01 -0.42 -7.09
N ILE A 86 -15.10 0.56 -6.19
CA ILE A 86 -16.38 1.15 -5.82
C ILE A 86 -16.50 2.48 -6.55
N ARG A 87 -17.53 2.61 -7.37
CA ARG A 87 -17.82 3.85 -8.08
C ARG A 87 -18.96 4.56 -7.40
N PHE A 88 -18.76 5.85 -7.18
CA PHE A 88 -19.81 6.70 -6.64
C PHE A 88 -20.52 7.40 -7.80
N ASP A 89 -21.82 7.12 -7.97
CA ASP A 89 -22.65 7.81 -8.92
C ASP A 89 -23.17 9.09 -8.23
N PRO A 90 -22.94 10.29 -8.80
CA PRO A 90 -23.46 11.52 -8.21
C PRO A 90 -24.97 11.50 -7.98
N ALA A 91 -25.70 10.74 -8.76
CA ALA A 91 -27.14 10.62 -8.60
C ALA A 91 -27.53 9.83 -7.34
N ASP A 92 -26.63 9.02 -6.82
CA ASP A 92 -26.86 8.19 -5.62
C ASP A 92 -26.39 8.84 -4.34
N SER A 93 -25.75 9.97 -4.44
CA SER A 93 -25.21 10.68 -3.26
C SER A 93 -26.24 11.57 -2.58
#